data_51fe3af2c56c04afe5c66e20c4936f04
#
_entry.id   51fe3af2c56c04afe5c66e20c4936f04
#
_cell.length_a   1.000
_cell.length_b   1.000
_cell.length_c   1.000
_cell.angle_alpha   90.00
_cell.angle_beta   90.00
_cell.angle_gamma   90.00
#
_symmetry.space_group_name_H-M   'P 1'
#
loop_
_entity.id
_entity.type
_entity.pdbx_description
1 polymer ?
#
loop_
_entity_poly.entity_id
_entity_poly.type
_entity_poly.pdbx_seq_one_letter_code
_entity_poly.pdbx_strand_id
1 'polypeptide(L)'
;PVYRVEEADYQGCKDANELLCKHGAAAVKAAVERSKPVPVRRVKPLTEVSRVDIYKLPKLKTGVCQLDRLLGGGLYFGQVDIIAGKRGDGKSTLAGQIMANAMDQGYKCFVYSGELPDYLFKAWLDFQVAGPANVVENYREDGSVNRFVTNSNMDRINAWYQDKCYLYDTGIIDDDEPEDLVKTLRSAIMQYGVKVILIDNLMTAIDLDVDENTEKYDRQSRFVKKLARMAMQYEVLILLVAHRRKNVYTNDTNDEVSGSADITNLAGIVMSYDRDKELPPTQRRLVVSKSRLMGKLCLDGYVMDYDERSKRIYGFGDEL
;
A
#
# COMPACT_ATOMS: atom_id res chain seq x y z
N PRO A 1 -21.46 -23.72 25.34
CA PRO A 1 -21.07 -24.28 24.05
C PRO A 1 -22.30 -24.77 23.29
N VAL A 2 -22.34 -24.56 21.97
CA VAL A 2 -23.41 -25.06 21.09
C VAL A 2 -22.90 -26.34 20.42
N TYR A 3 -23.68 -27.41 20.45
CA TYR A 3 -23.36 -28.66 19.81
C TYR A 3 -24.32 -28.93 18.65
N ARG A 4 -23.85 -29.61 17.64
CA ARG A 4 -24.64 -30.00 16.46
C ARG A 4 -24.59 -31.50 16.30
N VAL A 5 -25.75 -32.10 16.13
CA VAL A 5 -25.90 -33.49 15.67
C VAL A 5 -25.66 -33.47 14.14
N GLU A 6 -24.81 -34.35 13.65
CA GLU A 6 -24.53 -34.45 12.23
C GLU A 6 -25.67 -35.23 11.49
N GLU A 7 -25.84 -34.93 10.21
CA GLU A 7 -26.89 -35.55 9.37
C GLU A 7 -26.80 -37.09 9.37
N ALA A 8 -25.60 -37.63 9.36
CA ALA A 8 -25.34 -39.06 9.42
C ALA A 8 -25.87 -39.71 10.72
N ASP A 9 -25.94 -38.98 11.82
CA ASP A 9 -26.42 -39.46 13.11
C ASP A 9 -27.94 -39.57 13.19
N TYR A 10 -28.66 -38.94 12.24
CA TYR A 10 -30.10 -39.09 12.09
C TYR A 10 -30.54 -40.35 11.34
N GLN A 11 -29.61 -41.21 10.91
CA GLN A 11 -29.87 -42.54 10.32
C GLN A 11 -30.89 -42.49 9.16
N GLY A 12 -30.78 -41.44 8.31
CA GLY A 12 -31.71 -41.22 7.20
C GLY A 12 -33.04 -40.56 7.56
N CYS A 13 -33.22 -40.16 8.82
CA CYS A 13 -34.37 -39.36 9.26
C CYS A 13 -34.09 -37.86 9.06
N LYS A 14 -35.12 -37.07 8.75
CA LYS A 14 -34.99 -35.63 8.48
C LYS A 14 -34.72 -34.79 9.71
N ASP A 15 -35.18 -35.28 10.89
CA ASP A 15 -35.07 -34.57 12.16
C ASP A 15 -35.09 -35.55 13.36
N ALA A 16 -34.86 -34.99 14.55
CA ALA A 16 -34.84 -35.76 15.81
C ALA A 16 -36.18 -36.40 16.14
N ASN A 17 -37.30 -35.83 15.72
CA ASN A 17 -38.62 -36.38 16.00
C ASN A 17 -38.86 -37.62 15.12
N GLU A 18 -38.47 -37.58 13.86
CA GLU A 18 -38.57 -38.76 13.00
C GLU A 18 -37.62 -39.87 13.45
N LEU A 19 -36.41 -39.51 13.95
CA LEU A 19 -35.46 -40.47 14.55
C LEU A 19 -36.06 -41.11 15.78
N LEU A 20 -36.75 -40.36 16.65
CA LEU A 20 -37.43 -40.85 17.82
C LEU A 20 -38.55 -41.83 17.45
N CYS A 21 -39.39 -41.47 16.49
CA CYS A 21 -40.52 -42.30 16.07
C CYS A 21 -40.10 -43.61 15.40
N LYS A 22 -39.02 -43.58 14.58
CA LYS A 22 -38.56 -44.76 13.83
C LYS A 22 -37.60 -45.63 14.62
N HIS A 23 -36.74 -45.06 15.43
CA HIS A 23 -35.59 -45.75 16.04
C HIS A 23 -35.58 -45.66 17.59
N GLY A 24 -36.54 -44.93 18.16
CA GLY A 24 -36.72 -44.84 19.60
C GLY A 24 -35.77 -43.88 20.35
N ALA A 25 -36.00 -43.72 21.63
CA ALA A 25 -35.28 -42.75 22.48
C ALA A 25 -33.75 -43.03 22.58
N ALA A 26 -33.37 -44.32 22.55
CA ALA A 26 -31.96 -44.69 22.60
C ALA A 26 -31.16 -44.14 21.38
N ALA A 27 -31.75 -44.13 20.21
CA ALA A 27 -31.13 -43.59 19.00
C ALA A 27 -30.92 -42.05 19.08
N VAL A 28 -31.92 -41.33 19.59
CA VAL A 28 -31.83 -39.89 19.84
C VAL A 28 -30.74 -39.57 20.87
N LYS A 29 -30.68 -40.33 21.98
CA LYS A 29 -29.64 -40.17 22.99
C LYS A 29 -28.24 -40.39 22.39
N ALA A 30 -28.06 -41.44 21.61
CA ALA A 30 -26.79 -41.73 20.96
C ALA A 30 -26.39 -40.63 19.93
N ALA A 31 -27.34 -40.05 19.18
CA ALA A 31 -27.09 -38.95 18.28
C ALA A 31 -26.65 -37.70 19.06
N VAL A 32 -27.26 -37.39 20.19
CA VAL A 32 -26.86 -36.27 21.07
C VAL A 32 -25.47 -36.50 21.67
N GLU A 33 -25.18 -37.72 22.14
CA GLU A 33 -23.85 -38.07 22.68
C GLU A 33 -22.72 -37.97 21.64
N ARG A 34 -23.02 -38.20 20.37
CA ARG A 34 -22.09 -38.05 19.26
C ARG A 34 -22.02 -36.61 18.69
N SER A 35 -22.87 -35.71 19.19
CA SER A 35 -22.88 -34.34 18.71
C SER A 35 -21.52 -33.66 18.86
N LYS A 36 -21.17 -32.86 17.86
CA LYS A 36 -19.90 -32.12 17.79
C LYS A 36 -20.11 -30.66 18.15
N PRO A 37 -19.13 -30.02 18.82
CA PRO A 37 -19.19 -28.59 19.04
C PRO A 37 -19.26 -27.85 17.71
N VAL A 38 -20.18 -26.90 17.61
CA VAL A 38 -20.27 -26.01 16.44
C VAL A 38 -19.03 -25.11 16.40
N PRO A 39 -18.23 -25.13 15.36
CA PRO A 39 -17.08 -24.26 15.25
C PRO A 39 -17.50 -22.79 15.37
N VAL A 40 -16.81 -22.05 16.21
CA VAL A 40 -17.03 -20.60 16.34
C VAL A 40 -16.52 -19.93 15.07
N ARG A 41 -17.42 -19.24 14.36
CA ARG A 41 -17.07 -18.51 13.14
C ARG A 41 -15.91 -17.54 13.45
N ARG A 42 -14.88 -17.52 12.61
CA ARG A 42 -13.65 -16.71 12.75
C ARG A 42 -12.66 -17.19 13.82
N VAL A 43 -12.85 -18.36 14.40
CA VAL A 43 -11.86 -19.00 15.26
C VAL A 43 -11.28 -20.19 14.51
N LYS A 44 -9.96 -20.20 14.37
CA LYS A 44 -9.22 -21.24 13.68
C LYS A 44 -8.14 -21.80 14.62
N PRO A 45 -8.03 -23.13 14.79
CA PRO A 45 -6.93 -23.72 15.55
C PRO A 45 -5.59 -23.36 14.92
N LEU A 46 -4.59 -23.02 15.74
CA LEU A 46 -3.27 -22.66 15.25
C LEU A 46 -2.62 -23.80 14.43
N THR A 47 -2.97 -25.04 14.74
CA THR A 47 -2.50 -26.25 14.01
C THR A 47 -2.98 -26.32 12.56
N GLU A 48 -4.07 -25.62 12.23
CA GLU A 48 -4.59 -25.52 10.86
C GLU A 48 -3.98 -24.35 10.08
N VAL A 49 -3.15 -23.51 10.72
CA VAL A 49 -2.46 -22.42 10.06
C VAL A 49 -1.19 -22.94 9.39
N SER A 50 -1.10 -22.77 8.09
CA SER A 50 0.06 -23.19 7.32
C SER A 50 1.32 -22.46 7.77
N ARG A 51 2.41 -23.20 7.94
CA ARG A 51 3.72 -22.61 8.23
C ARG A 51 4.22 -21.85 7.02
N VAL A 52 4.65 -20.61 7.23
CA VAL A 52 5.19 -19.74 6.19
C VAL A 52 6.63 -19.34 6.56
N ASP A 53 7.51 -19.38 5.59
CA ASP A 53 8.85 -18.80 5.68
C ASP A 53 8.77 -17.34 5.21
N ILE A 54 8.88 -16.39 6.15
CA ILE A 54 8.76 -14.96 5.88
C ILE A 54 9.83 -14.44 4.91
N TYR A 55 10.99 -15.09 4.83
CA TYR A 55 12.05 -14.71 3.90
C TYR A 55 11.72 -15.07 2.45
N LYS A 56 10.85 -16.05 2.23
CA LYS A 56 10.40 -16.51 0.91
C LYS A 56 9.10 -15.84 0.44
N LEU A 57 8.47 -15.05 1.29
CA LEU A 57 7.28 -14.29 0.87
C LEU A 57 7.63 -13.39 -0.33
N PRO A 58 6.71 -13.23 -1.29
CA PRO A 58 6.89 -12.28 -2.38
C PRO A 58 7.02 -10.86 -1.84
N LYS A 59 7.94 -10.09 -2.42
CA LYS A 59 8.24 -8.72 -2.03
C LYS A 59 8.37 -7.86 -3.27
N LEU A 60 7.98 -6.61 -3.14
CA LEU A 60 8.25 -5.60 -4.15
C LEU A 60 9.63 -4.99 -3.89
N LYS A 61 10.55 -5.12 -4.85
CA LYS A 61 11.81 -4.37 -4.81
C LYS A 61 11.53 -2.90 -5.06
N THR A 62 12.04 -2.04 -4.20
CA THR A 62 11.83 -0.59 -4.30
C THR A 62 12.65 0.06 -5.41
N GLY A 63 13.73 -0.61 -5.84
CA GLY A 63 14.75 -0.05 -6.73
C GLY A 63 15.79 0.80 -6.00
N VAL A 64 15.76 0.82 -4.65
CA VAL A 64 16.78 1.40 -3.79
C VAL A 64 17.49 0.25 -3.08
N CYS A 65 18.68 -0.13 -3.53
CA CYS A 65 19.39 -1.33 -3.09
C CYS A 65 19.62 -1.38 -1.58
N GLN A 66 19.95 -0.24 -0.95
CA GLN A 66 20.15 -0.17 0.49
C GLN A 66 18.85 -0.43 1.26
N LEU A 67 17.74 0.14 0.79
CA LEU A 67 16.41 -0.07 1.38
C LEU A 67 15.97 -1.53 1.22
N ASP A 68 16.08 -2.08 0.03
CA ASP A 68 15.72 -3.48 -0.23
C ASP A 68 16.53 -4.44 0.63
N ARG A 69 17.82 -4.20 0.79
CA ARG A 69 18.70 -5.01 1.67
C ARG A 69 18.29 -4.91 3.14
N LEU A 70 17.97 -3.71 3.62
CA LEU A 70 17.48 -3.49 5.00
C LEU A 70 16.19 -4.27 5.24
N LEU A 71 15.26 -4.23 4.28
CA LEU A 71 13.94 -4.84 4.36
C LEU A 71 13.93 -6.35 4.00
N GLY A 72 15.10 -6.96 3.81
CA GLY A 72 15.20 -8.39 3.49
C GLY A 72 14.70 -8.76 2.10
N GLY A 73 14.83 -7.83 1.14
CA GLY A 73 14.52 -8.03 -0.28
C GLY A 73 13.42 -7.13 -0.83
N GLY A 74 12.86 -6.21 -0.05
CA GLY A 74 11.85 -5.25 -0.48
C GLY A 74 10.63 -5.13 0.42
N LEU A 75 9.58 -4.49 -0.07
CA LEU A 75 8.32 -4.25 0.63
C LEU A 75 7.41 -5.48 0.56
N TYR A 76 6.77 -5.82 1.67
CA TYR A 76 5.87 -6.97 1.74
C TYR A 76 4.46 -6.62 1.25
N PHE A 77 3.81 -7.58 0.60
CA PHE A 77 2.38 -7.46 0.31
C PHE A 77 1.53 -7.75 1.56
N GLY A 78 0.29 -7.29 1.54
CA GLY A 78 -0.64 -7.45 2.66
C GLY A 78 -0.52 -6.38 3.74
N GLN A 79 0.14 -5.26 3.46
CA GLN A 79 0.33 -4.16 4.42
C GLN A 79 0.21 -2.77 3.80
N VAL A 80 0.09 -1.78 4.67
CA VAL A 80 0.20 -0.35 4.33
C VAL A 80 1.57 0.12 4.78
N ASP A 81 2.33 0.74 3.88
CA ASP A 81 3.62 1.34 4.16
C ASP A 81 3.54 2.86 3.98
N ILE A 82 4.14 3.60 4.88
CA ILE A 82 4.05 5.06 4.93
C ILE A 82 5.35 5.68 4.42
N ILE A 83 5.19 6.67 3.52
CA ILE A 83 6.25 7.59 3.11
C ILE A 83 5.92 8.96 3.69
N ALA A 84 6.62 9.35 4.74
CA ALA A 84 6.44 10.62 5.43
C ALA A 84 7.52 11.63 5.03
N GLY A 85 7.25 12.91 5.25
CA GLY A 85 8.22 14.00 5.06
C GLY A 85 7.56 15.36 4.91
N LYS A 86 8.36 16.44 4.87
CA LYS A 86 7.84 17.80 4.70
C LYS A 86 7.38 18.03 3.26
N ARG A 87 6.63 19.10 3.06
CA ARG A 87 6.22 19.52 1.71
C ARG A 87 7.43 19.89 0.86
N GLY A 88 7.45 19.44 -0.40
CA GLY A 88 8.51 19.72 -1.35
C GLY A 88 9.80 18.92 -1.15
N ASP A 89 9.84 17.92 -0.26
CA ASP A 89 11.04 17.12 -0.04
C ASP A 89 11.21 15.95 -1.02
N GLY A 90 10.20 15.67 -1.86
CA GLY A 90 10.28 14.66 -2.91
C GLY A 90 9.64 13.31 -2.57
N LYS A 91 8.70 13.26 -1.60
CA LYS A 91 7.95 12.03 -1.26
C LYS A 91 7.26 11.40 -2.47
N SER A 92 6.53 12.23 -3.25
CA SER A 92 5.85 11.79 -4.47
C SER A 92 6.83 11.28 -5.53
N THR A 93 8.04 11.85 -5.56
CA THR A 93 9.12 11.41 -6.45
C THR A 93 9.60 10.01 -6.06
N LEU A 94 9.87 9.77 -4.78
CA LEU A 94 10.23 8.43 -4.27
C LEU A 94 9.10 7.43 -4.51
N ALA A 95 7.86 7.81 -4.19
CA ALA A 95 6.70 6.96 -4.41
C ALA A 95 6.51 6.61 -5.88
N GLY A 96 6.61 7.60 -6.80
CA GLY A 96 6.53 7.39 -8.24
C GLY A 96 7.60 6.42 -8.76
N GLN A 97 8.84 6.55 -8.27
CA GLN A 97 9.92 5.62 -8.62
C GLN A 97 9.63 4.18 -8.14
N ILE A 98 9.11 4.01 -6.93
CA ILE A 98 8.69 2.69 -6.46
C ILE A 98 7.56 2.12 -7.33
N MET A 99 6.60 2.96 -7.77
CA MET A 99 5.55 2.54 -8.70
C MET A 99 6.11 2.13 -10.07
N ALA A 100 7.08 2.88 -10.63
CA ALA A 100 7.76 2.50 -11.86
C ALA A 100 8.45 1.13 -11.72
N ASN A 101 9.16 0.90 -10.62
CA ASN A 101 9.79 -0.38 -10.34
C ASN A 101 8.76 -1.51 -10.11
N ALA A 102 7.60 -1.21 -9.54
CA ALA A 102 6.52 -2.19 -9.39
C ALA A 102 5.99 -2.65 -10.76
N MET A 103 5.76 -1.71 -11.67
CA MET A 103 5.33 -1.99 -13.05
C MET A 103 6.38 -2.80 -13.82
N ASP A 104 7.66 -2.51 -13.62
CA ASP A 104 8.77 -3.25 -14.25
C ASP A 104 8.86 -4.70 -13.77
N GLN A 105 8.55 -4.94 -12.49
CA GLN A 105 8.44 -6.28 -11.92
C GLN A 105 7.14 -7.02 -12.31
N GLY A 106 6.30 -6.41 -13.16
CA GLY A 106 5.06 -7.00 -13.68
C GLY A 106 3.84 -6.85 -12.78
N TYR A 107 3.90 -6.05 -11.72
CA TYR A 107 2.74 -5.78 -10.89
C TYR A 107 1.85 -4.72 -11.51
N LYS A 108 0.54 -4.94 -11.47
CA LYS A 108 -0.44 -3.92 -11.83
C LYS A 108 -0.60 -2.91 -10.71
N CYS A 109 -0.55 -1.64 -11.07
CA CYS A 109 -0.51 -0.53 -10.16
C CYS A 109 -1.78 0.33 -10.24
N PHE A 110 -2.15 0.94 -9.12
CA PHE A 110 -3.18 1.96 -9.06
C PHE A 110 -2.65 3.18 -8.33
N VAL A 111 -2.97 4.37 -8.81
CA VAL A 111 -2.51 5.63 -8.23
C VAL A 111 -3.70 6.54 -7.97
N TYR A 112 -3.82 7.01 -6.73
CA TYR A 112 -4.58 8.20 -6.38
C TYR A 112 -3.60 9.34 -6.13
N SER A 113 -3.72 10.42 -6.91
CA SER A 113 -2.94 11.65 -6.76
C SER A 113 -3.88 12.80 -6.45
N GLY A 114 -3.93 13.22 -5.19
CA GLY A 114 -4.82 14.29 -4.75
C GLY A 114 -4.19 15.69 -4.79
N GLU A 115 -2.88 15.79 -5.05
CA GLU A 115 -2.18 17.09 -5.16
C GLU A 115 -1.81 17.44 -6.62
N LEU A 116 -1.60 16.46 -7.46
CA LEU A 116 -1.22 16.67 -8.86
C LEU A 116 -2.35 16.17 -9.78
N PRO A 117 -2.75 16.98 -10.77
CA PRO A 117 -3.57 16.49 -11.86
C PRO A 117 -2.91 15.28 -12.54
N ASP A 118 -3.72 14.42 -13.13
CA ASP A 118 -3.32 13.18 -13.78
C ASP A 118 -2.20 13.37 -14.81
N TYR A 119 -2.32 14.39 -15.69
CA TYR A 119 -1.33 14.72 -16.72
C TYR A 119 0.01 15.16 -16.14
N LEU A 120 0.04 15.86 -14.99
CA LEU A 120 1.29 16.24 -14.33
C LEU A 120 1.94 15.05 -13.62
N PHE A 121 1.15 14.22 -12.97
CA PHE A 121 1.65 12.98 -12.38
C PHE A 121 2.26 12.09 -13.46
N LYS A 122 1.54 11.89 -14.58
CA LYS A 122 2.04 11.13 -15.72
C LYS A 122 3.33 11.72 -16.28
N ALA A 123 3.38 13.02 -16.54
CA ALA A 123 4.58 13.69 -17.06
C ALA A 123 5.80 13.48 -16.14
N TRP A 124 5.60 13.51 -14.83
CA TRP A 124 6.67 13.24 -13.87
C TRP A 124 7.14 11.77 -13.93
N LEU A 125 6.20 10.85 -13.97
CA LEU A 125 6.48 9.42 -14.07
C LEU A 125 7.16 9.06 -15.40
N ASP A 126 6.79 9.72 -16.51
CA ASP A 126 7.40 9.53 -17.83
C ASP A 126 8.92 9.81 -17.81
N PHE A 127 9.36 10.83 -17.08
CA PHE A 127 10.80 11.09 -16.89
C PHE A 127 11.47 9.97 -16.11
N GLN A 128 10.82 9.47 -15.06
CA GLN A 128 11.38 8.40 -14.25
C GLN A 128 11.48 7.09 -15.03
N VAL A 129 10.49 6.78 -15.86
CA VAL A 129 10.48 5.59 -16.71
C VAL A 129 11.51 5.73 -17.85
N ALA A 130 11.63 6.92 -18.45
CA ALA A 130 12.63 7.18 -19.48
C ALA A 130 14.07 6.95 -18.97
N GLY A 131 14.33 7.31 -17.73
CA GLY A 131 15.68 7.29 -17.16
C GLY A 131 16.59 8.35 -17.76
N PRO A 132 17.77 8.61 -17.16
CA PRO A 132 18.62 9.75 -17.54
C PRO A 132 19.15 9.67 -18.98
N ALA A 133 19.35 8.47 -19.51
CA ALA A 133 19.87 8.27 -20.87
C ALA A 133 18.88 8.65 -21.98
N ASN A 134 17.57 8.69 -21.68
CA ASN A 134 16.52 8.97 -22.67
C ASN A 134 15.86 10.35 -22.50
N VAL A 135 16.37 11.19 -21.61
CA VAL A 135 15.94 12.57 -21.44
C VAL A 135 16.88 13.49 -22.17
N VAL A 136 16.32 14.29 -23.07
CA VAL A 136 17.06 15.31 -23.86
C VAL A 136 17.05 16.62 -23.09
N GLU A 137 18.19 17.30 -23.08
CA GLU A 137 18.35 18.65 -22.53
C GLU A 137 18.66 19.65 -23.63
N ASN A 138 17.81 20.67 -23.71
CA ASN A 138 18.04 21.83 -24.60
C ASN A 138 18.33 23.05 -23.74
N TYR A 139 19.51 23.63 -23.93
CA TYR A 139 19.94 24.84 -23.26
C TYR A 139 19.43 26.05 -24.06
N ARG A 140 18.74 26.97 -23.38
CA ARG A 140 18.24 28.20 -23.95
C ARG A 140 19.26 29.34 -23.79
N GLU A 141 19.08 30.40 -24.55
CA GLU A 141 19.95 31.59 -24.49
C GLU A 141 19.92 32.28 -23.11
N ASP A 142 18.82 32.17 -22.39
CA ASP A 142 18.66 32.70 -21.03
C ASP A 142 19.32 31.83 -19.93
N GLY A 143 20.01 30.74 -20.33
CA GLY A 143 20.64 29.78 -19.40
C GLY A 143 19.69 28.76 -18.81
N SER A 144 18.38 28.81 -19.10
CA SER A 144 17.44 27.79 -18.67
C SER A 144 17.59 26.49 -19.44
N VAL A 145 17.31 25.37 -18.79
CA VAL A 145 17.38 24.05 -19.40
C VAL A 145 15.97 23.51 -19.59
N ASN A 146 15.60 23.22 -20.84
CA ASN A 146 14.38 22.52 -21.16
C ASN A 146 14.67 21.02 -21.26
N ARG A 147 13.98 20.19 -20.46
CA ARG A 147 14.13 18.74 -20.45
C ARG A 147 12.87 18.10 -21.02
N PHE A 148 13.04 17.13 -21.89
CA PHE A 148 11.92 16.40 -22.48
C PHE A 148 12.32 14.98 -22.88
N VAL A 149 11.32 14.12 -22.98
CA VAL A 149 11.43 12.78 -23.57
C VAL A 149 10.97 12.90 -25.03
N THR A 150 11.72 12.33 -25.97
CA THR A 150 11.35 12.38 -27.39
C THR A 150 10.03 11.67 -27.67
N ASN A 151 9.28 12.08 -28.70
CA ASN A 151 7.99 11.46 -29.06
C ASN A 151 8.14 9.94 -29.26
N SER A 152 9.21 9.50 -29.94
CA SER A 152 9.46 8.06 -30.13
C SER A 152 9.63 7.29 -28.81
N ASN A 153 10.31 7.87 -27.82
CA ASN A 153 10.44 7.26 -26.51
C ASN A 153 9.12 7.35 -25.75
N MET A 154 8.36 8.44 -25.90
CA MET A 154 7.01 8.55 -25.30
C MET A 154 6.05 7.48 -25.82
N ASP A 155 6.07 7.18 -27.13
CA ASP A 155 5.26 6.11 -27.71
C ASP A 155 5.64 4.75 -27.11
N ARG A 156 6.92 4.48 -26.92
CA ARG A 156 7.42 3.25 -26.25
C ARG A 156 6.99 3.17 -24.79
N ILE A 157 7.08 4.29 -24.05
CA ILE A 157 6.66 4.39 -22.65
C ILE A 157 5.15 4.16 -22.55
N ASN A 158 4.34 4.78 -23.42
CA ASN A 158 2.89 4.57 -23.44
C ASN A 158 2.52 3.12 -23.73
N ALA A 159 3.18 2.49 -24.68
CA ALA A 159 3.00 1.06 -24.95
C ALA A 159 3.40 0.19 -23.74
N TRP A 160 4.47 0.59 -23.02
CA TRP A 160 4.90 -0.13 -21.82
C TRP A 160 3.94 0.01 -20.64
N TYR A 161 3.23 1.15 -20.52
CA TYR A 161 2.21 1.36 -19.48
C TYR A 161 0.95 0.51 -19.68
N GLN A 162 0.71 0.00 -20.90
CA GLN A 162 -0.52 -0.72 -21.21
C GLN A 162 -0.77 -1.83 -20.19
N ASP A 163 -1.98 -1.82 -19.59
CA ASP A 163 -2.44 -2.76 -18.56
C ASP A 163 -1.58 -2.84 -17.28
N LYS A 164 -0.68 -1.88 -17.04
CA LYS A 164 0.19 -1.87 -15.87
C LYS A 164 -0.18 -0.83 -14.82
N CYS A 165 -0.73 0.31 -15.22
CA CYS A 165 -1.04 1.40 -14.30
C CYS A 165 -2.39 2.04 -14.58
N TYR A 166 -3.17 2.24 -13.53
CA TYR A 166 -4.47 2.89 -13.54
C TYR A 166 -4.44 4.08 -12.61
N LEU A 167 -5.02 5.21 -13.00
CA LEU A 167 -5.14 6.41 -12.16
C LEU A 167 -6.58 6.58 -11.71
N TYR A 168 -6.75 7.12 -10.51
CA TYR A 168 -8.03 7.64 -10.06
C TYR A 168 -8.36 8.90 -10.87
N ASP A 169 -9.50 8.91 -11.54
CA ASP A 169 -9.93 10.06 -12.33
C ASP A 169 -10.61 11.08 -11.41
N THR A 170 -9.90 12.14 -11.05
CA THR A 170 -10.42 13.25 -10.25
C THR A 170 -11.24 14.25 -11.05
N GLY A 171 -11.34 14.08 -12.38
CA GLY A 171 -12.12 14.95 -13.26
C GLY A 171 -13.59 14.52 -13.40
N ILE A 172 -13.94 13.32 -12.93
CA ILE A 172 -15.34 12.86 -12.92
C ILE A 172 -16.02 13.49 -11.70
N ILE A 173 -17.01 14.35 -11.97
CA ILE A 173 -17.90 14.88 -10.95
C ILE A 173 -19.26 14.22 -11.19
N ASP A 174 -19.65 13.32 -10.31
CA ASP A 174 -20.96 12.66 -10.35
C ASP A 174 -21.75 13.11 -9.12
N ASP A 175 -22.76 13.95 -9.35
CA ASP A 175 -23.60 14.49 -8.28
C ASP A 175 -24.56 13.43 -7.70
N ASP A 176 -24.77 12.32 -8.40
CA ASP A 176 -25.70 11.26 -8.00
C ASP A 176 -25.02 10.14 -7.18
N GLU A 177 -23.70 9.96 -7.28
CA GLU A 177 -22.97 8.94 -6.53
C GLU A 177 -21.80 9.57 -5.75
N PRO A 178 -21.82 9.54 -4.41
CA PRO A 178 -20.72 10.09 -3.61
C PRO A 178 -19.41 9.34 -3.91
N GLU A 179 -18.32 10.08 -4.06
CA GLU A 179 -17.01 9.54 -4.25
C GLU A 179 -16.62 8.65 -3.05
N ASP A 180 -16.22 7.41 -3.31
CA ASP A 180 -15.69 6.47 -2.31
C ASP A 180 -14.43 5.81 -2.84
N LEU A 181 -13.29 6.36 -2.43
CA LEU A 181 -11.99 5.86 -2.82
C LEU A 181 -11.79 4.39 -2.40
N VAL A 182 -12.27 3.99 -1.22
CA VAL A 182 -12.13 2.61 -0.73
C VAL A 182 -12.91 1.62 -1.61
N LYS A 183 -14.11 2.02 -2.06
CA LYS A 183 -14.92 1.24 -3.01
C LYS A 183 -14.22 1.11 -4.36
N THR A 184 -13.69 2.23 -4.87
CA THR A 184 -12.94 2.25 -6.14
C THR A 184 -11.69 1.39 -6.09
N LEU A 185 -10.89 1.48 -5.01
CA LEU A 185 -9.72 0.62 -4.81
C LEU A 185 -10.09 -0.85 -4.82
N ARG A 186 -11.16 -1.24 -4.12
CA ARG A 186 -11.64 -2.63 -4.11
C ARG A 186 -12.02 -3.09 -5.51
N SER A 187 -12.73 -2.26 -6.28
CA SER A 187 -13.12 -2.56 -7.65
C SER A 187 -11.88 -2.72 -8.55
N ALA A 188 -10.89 -1.83 -8.44
CA ALA A 188 -9.65 -1.91 -9.19
C ALA A 188 -8.85 -3.19 -8.88
N ILE A 189 -8.79 -3.59 -7.61
CA ILE A 189 -8.15 -4.85 -7.20
C ILE A 189 -8.86 -6.05 -7.84
N MET A 190 -10.18 -6.10 -7.74
CA MET A 190 -10.96 -7.26 -8.20
C MET A 190 -11.06 -7.34 -9.71
N GLN A 191 -11.22 -6.21 -10.40
CA GLN A 191 -11.48 -6.15 -11.82
C GLN A 191 -10.21 -6.14 -12.66
N TYR A 192 -9.20 -5.40 -12.23
CA TYR A 192 -7.95 -5.25 -12.98
C TYR A 192 -6.79 -6.07 -12.41
N GLY A 193 -6.92 -6.63 -11.21
CA GLY A 193 -5.86 -7.39 -10.55
C GLY A 193 -4.73 -6.52 -10.01
N VAL A 194 -5.05 -5.29 -9.58
CA VAL A 194 -4.08 -4.38 -8.98
C VAL A 194 -3.44 -5.01 -7.75
N LYS A 195 -2.11 -4.89 -7.64
CA LYS A 195 -1.30 -5.41 -6.54
C LYS A 195 -0.55 -4.33 -5.76
N VAL A 196 -0.23 -3.21 -6.38
CA VAL A 196 0.45 -2.09 -5.73
C VAL A 196 -0.38 -0.83 -5.89
N ILE A 197 -0.65 -0.17 -4.78
CA ILE A 197 -1.51 1.01 -4.72
C ILE A 197 -0.71 2.16 -4.12
N LEU A 198 -0.72 3.32 -4.78
CA LEU A 198 -0.21 4.58 -4.26
C LEU A 198 -1.37 5.50 -3.89
N ILE A 199 -1.34 6.03 -2.69
CA ILE A 199 -2.24 7.10 -2.22
C ILE A 199 -1.39 8.32 -1.87
N ASP A 200 -1.40 9.31 -2.72
CA ASP A 200 -0.68 10.59 -2.57
C ASP A 200 -1.65 11.78 -2.61
N ASN A 201 -2.09 12.30 -1.45
CA ASN A 201 -1.69 11.91 -0.10
C ASN A 201 -2.90 11.54 0.79
N LEU A 202 -2.58 11.14 2.04
CA LEU A 202 -3.58 10.78 3.04
C LEU A 202 -4.64 11.86 3.27
N MET A 203 -4.24 13.14 3.29
CA MET A 203 -5.14 14.24 3.66
C MET A 203 -6.24 14.46 2.62
N THR A 204 -5.91 14.41 1.34
CA THR A 204 -6.87 14.54 0.24
C THR A 204 -7.70 13.25 0.06
N ALA A 205 -7.11 12.10 0.32
CA ALA A 205 -7.79 10.82 0.21
C ALA A 205 -8.90 10.62 1.27
N ILE A 206 -8.74 11.18 2.46
CA ILE A 206 -9.75 11.10 3.52
C ILE A 206 -11.02 11.88 3.16
N ASP A 207 -10.89 12.94 2.39
CA ASP A 207 -12.04 13.75 1.99
C ASP A 207 -12.96 12.97 1.02
N LEU A 208 -12.46 11.90 0.40
CA LEU A 208 -13.21 10.95 -0.43
C LEU A 208 -13.73 9.72 0.36
N ASP A 209 -13.72 9.74 1.69
CA ASP A 209 -14.30 8.69 2.52
C ASP A 209 -15.62 9.17 3.11
N VAL A 210 -16.70 8.48 2.82
CA VAL A 210 -18.12 8.86 3.05
C VAL A 210 -18.49 9.06 4.53
N ASP A 211 -17.63 8.78 5.47
CA ASP A 211 -17.88 8.94 6.93
C ASP A 211 -17.77 10.41 7.41
N GLU A 212 -18.79 11.23 7.12
CA GLU A 212 -18.77 12.68 7.38
C GLU A 212 -18.91 13.10 8.87
N ASN A 213 -19.39 12.24 9.76
CA ASN A 213 -19.87 12.63 11.09
C ASN A 213 -18.88 12.49 12.26
N THR A 214 -17.56 12.45 11.99
CA THR A 214 -16.55 12.22 13.04
C THR A 214 -15.41 13.24 13.04
N GLU A 215 -14.77 13.41 14.19
CA GLU A 215 -13.57 14.26 14.32
C GLU A 215 -12.46 13.83 13.35
N LYS A 216 -11.70 14.80 12.84
CA LYS A 216 -10.68 14.61 11.81
C LYS A 216 -9.68 13.49 12.10
N TYR A 217 -9.22 13.35 13.34
CA TYR A 217 -8.25 12.30 13.71
C TYR A 217 -8.88 10.91 13.71
N ASP A 218 -10.15 10.80 14.09
CA ASP A 218 -10.88 9.53 14.04
C ASP A 218 -11.14 9.09 12.60
N ARG A 219 -11.45 10.03 11.69
CA ARG A 219 -11.59 9.76 10.26
C ARG A 219 -10.29 9.20 9.69
N GLN A 220 -9.14 9.81 9.98
CA GLN A 220 -7.84 9.34 9.54
C GLN A 220 -7.55 7.91 10.02
N SER A 221 -7.73 7.66 11.32
CA SER A 221 -7.51 6.33 11.90
C SER A 221 -8.42 5.27 11.27
N ARG A 222 -9.71 5.59 11.07
CA ARG A 222 -10.68 4.69 10.42
C ARG A 222 -10.31 4.39 8.97
N PHE A 223 -9.96 5.42 8.20
CA PHE A 223 -9.55 5.27 6.81
C PHE A 223 -8.35 4.34 6.69
N VAL A 224 -7.28 4.59 7.46
CA VAL A 224 -6.09 3.72 7.43
C VAL A 224 -6.40 2.31 7.93
N LYS A 225 -7.31 2.12 8.91
CA LYS A 225 -7.81 0.80 9.31
C LYS A 225 -8.55 0.07 8.17
N LYS A 226 -9.35 0.78 7.36
CA LYS A 226 -9.99 0.23 6.16
C LYS A 226 -8.93 -0.23 5.14
N LEU A 227 -7.93 0.62 4.87
CA LEU A 227 -6.83 0.29 3.96
C LEU A 227 -6.02 -0.91 4.46
N ALA A 228 -5.65 -0.96 5.73
CA ALA A 228 -4.88 -2.08 6.30
C ALA A 228 -5.65 -3.41 6.21
N ARG A 229 -6.96 -3.39 6.45
CA ARG A 229 -7.80 -4.59 6.27
C ARG A 229 -7.87 -5.02 4.81
N MET A 230 -8.00 -4.06 3.89
CA MET A 230 -8.01 -4.31 2.44
C MET A 230 -6.67 -4.92 2.01
N ALA A 231 -5.55 -4.34 2.44
CA ALA A 231 -4.22 -4.84 2.13
C ALA A 231 -4.06 -6.30 2.54
N MET A 232 -4.41 -6.64 3.78
CA MET A 232 -4.36 -8.03 4.28
C MET A 232 -5.30 -8.96 3.54
N GLN A 233 -6.53 -8.52 3.24
CA GLN A 233 -7.56 -9.37 2.64
C GLN A 233 -7.23 -9.74 1.20
N TYR A 234 -6.68 -8.80 0.42
CA TYR A 234 -6.39 -8.97 -1.00
C TYR A 234 -4.90 -9.20 -1.30
N GLU A 235 -4.07 -9.25 -0.26
CA GLU A 235 -2.62 -9.38 -0.39
C GLU A 235 -2.03 -8.35 -1.36
N VAL A 236 -2.41 -7.08 -1.18
CA VAL A 236 -1.91 -5.93 -1.93
C VAL A 236 -0.97 -5.10 -1.06
N LEU A 237 -0.05 -4.38 -1.68
CA LEU A 237 0.78 -3.37 -1.03
C LEU A 237 0.17 -2.00 -1.25
N ILE A 238 -0.01 -1.22 -0.17
CA ILE A 238 -0.50 0.15 -0.23
C ILE A 238 0.62 1.08 0.25
N LEU A 239 1.10 1.95 -0.64
CA LEU A 239 2.01 3.04 -0.31
C LEU A 239 1.18 4.28 0.01
N LEU A 240 1.30 4.78 1.22
CA LEU A 240 0.55 5.93 1.71
C LEU A 240 1.50 7.10 1.97
N VAL A 241 1.35 8.18 1.21
CA VAL A 241 2.12 9.41 1.42
C VAL A 241 1.44 10.25 2.51
N ALA A 242 2.22 10.67 3.49
CA ALA A 242 1.76 11.50 4.59
C ALA A 242 2.70 12.69 4.83
N HIS A 243 2.12 13.81 5.27
CA HIS A 243 2.93 14.97 5.69
C HIS A 243 3.38 14.81 7.14
N ARG A 244 4.50 15.43 7.49
CA ARG A 244 4.91 15.61 8.89
C ARG A 244 4.19 16.78 9.52
N ARG A 245 3.95 16.70 10.83
CA ARG A 245 3.46 17.82 11.65
C ARG A 245 4.52 18.92 11.69
N LYS A 246 4.07 20.18 11.63
CA LYS A 246 4.96 21.32 11.87
C LYS A 246 5.22 21.44 13.38
N ASN A 247 6.49 21.63 13.77
CA ASN A 247 6.92 22.00 15.13
C ASN A 247 6.65 20.97 16.25
N VAL A 248 6.68 19.69 15.96
CA VAL A 248 6.72 18.66 17.01
C VAL A 248 8.16 18.19 17.15
N TYR A 249 8.84 18.65 18.21
CA TYR A 249 10.15 18.13 18.63
C TYR A 249 9.88 16.97 19.59
N THR A 250 9.62 15.79 19.05
CA THR A 250 9.54 14.56 19.84
C THR A 250 10.78 13.73 19.59
N ASN A 251 11.18 12.95 20.59
CA ASN A 251 12.27 12.01 20.46
C ASN A 251 11.93 10.80 19.57
N ASP A 252 10.65 10.68 19.15
CA ASP A 252 10.17 9.61 18.28
C ASP A 252 9.73 10.19 16.93
N THR A 253 10.46 9.83 15.87
CA THR A 253 10.17 10.24 14.49
C THR A 253 8.82 9.73 13.98
N ASN A 254 8.24 8.69 14.61
CA ASN A 254 6.92 8.17 14.25
C ASN A 254 5.79 9.10 14.71
N ASP A 255 5.97 9.84 15.81
CA ASP A 255 5.00 10.80 16.33
C ASP A 255 4.93 12.09 15.48
N GLU A 256 5.93 12.33 14.65
CA GLU A 256 5.97 13.49 13.75
C GLU A 256 5.09 13.34 12.50
N VAL A 257 4.62 12.13 12.18
CA VAL A 257 3.72 11.92 11.04
C VAL A 257 2.40 12.65 11.29
N SER A 258 1.96 13.45 10.33
CA SER A 258 0.70 14.19 10.45
C SER A 258 -0.48 13.22 10.46
N GLY A 259 -1.19 13.18 11.57
CA GLY A 259 -2.31 12.28 11.79
C GLY A 259 -2.34 11.78 13.23
N SER A 260 -3.14 10.76 13.49
CA SER A 260 -3.11 10.07 14.78
C SER A 260 -1.89 9.14 14.87
N ALA A 261 -1.38 8.90 16.08
CA ALA A 261 -0.36 7.87 16.33
C ALA A 261 -0.79 6.48 15.81
N ASP A 262 -2.10 6.26 15.72
CA ASP A 262 -2.69 5.04 15.15
C ASP A 262 -2.26 4.77 13.71
N ILE A 263 -1.99 5.80 12.91
CA ILE A 263 -1.60 5.65 11.49
C ILE A 263 -0.27 4.92 11.41
N THR A 264 0.73 5.39 12.15
CA THR A 264 2.04 4.75 12.20
C THR A 264 1.99 3.39 12.87
N ASN A 265 1.10 3.22 13.88
CA ASN A 265 0.90 1.93 14.53
C ASN A 265 0.33 0.86 13.60
N LEU A 266 -0.52 1.22 12.64
CA LEU A 266 -1.10 0.30 11.66
C LEU A 266 -0.15 -0.05 10.52
N ALA A 267 0.81 0.82 10.21
CA ALA A 267 1.76 0.62 9.12
C ALA A 267 2.68 -0.59 9.33
N GLY A 268 3.01 -1.27 8.25
CA GLY A 268 4.05 -2.30 8.21
C GLY A 268 5.44 -1.67 8.26
N ILE A 269 5.66 -0.66 7.45
CA ILE A 269 6.90 0.12 7.36
C ILE A 269 6.55 1.60 7.46
N VAL A 270 7.41 2.36 8.14
CA VAL A 270 7.38 3.82 8.13
C VAL A 270 8.73 4.32 7.66
N MET A 271 8.71 5.03 6.55
CA MET A 271 9.86 5.68 5.94
C MET A 271 9.67 7.18 5.98
N SER A 272 10.73 7.93 6.21
CA SER A 272 10.71 9.37 5.99
C SER A 272 11.78 9.79 4.99
N TYR A 273 11.40 10.73 4.14
CA TYR A 273 12.24 11.26 3.08
C TYR A 273 12.26 12.80 3.20
N ASP A 274 13.39 13.32 3.68
CA ASP A 274 13.49 14.70 4.10
C ASP A 274 14.77 15.36 3.62
N ARG A 275 14.71 16.70 3.48
CA ARG A 275 15.90 17.55 3.38
C ARG A 275 16.67 17.51 4.67
N ASP A 276 17.97 17.34 4.54
CA ASP A 276 18.93 17.50 5.63
C ASP A 276 19.76 18.77 5.38
N LYS A 277 19.89 19.60 6.41
CA LYS A 277 20.65 20.87 6.30
C LYS A 277 22.15 20.65 6.14
N GLU A 278 22.64 19.48 6.53
CA GLU A 278 24.04 19.11 6.42
C GLU A 278 24.40 18.54 5.03
N LEU A 279 23.38 18.23 4.21
CA LEU A 279 23.54 17.67 2.88
C LEU A 279 23.38 18.72 1.78
N PRO A 280 24.00 18.50 0.61
CA PRO A 280 23.78 19.31 -0.58
C PRO A 280 22.28 19.38 -0.96
N PRO A 281 21.83 20.46 -1.64
CA PRO A 281 20.42 20.63 -2.03
C PRO A 281 19.85 19.51 -2.91
N THR A 282 20.69 18.79 -3.63
CA THR A 282 20.32 17.63 -4.47
C THR A 282 20.19 16.34 -3.67
N GLN A 283 20.59 16.33 -2.43
CA GLN A 283 20.56 15.14 -1.59
C GLN A 283 19.44 15.19 -0.55
N ARG A 284 18.98 14.03 -0.14
CA ARG A 284 17.94 13.82 0.87
C ARG A 284 18.37 12.66 1.77
N ARG A 285 17.75 12.61 2.94
CA ARG A 285 17.92 11.50 3.87
C ARG A 285 16.67 10.63 3.88
N LEU A 286 16.86 9.33 3.61
CA LEU A 286 15.83 8.30 3.71
C LEU A 286 16.01 7.54 5.02
N VAL A 287 15.10 7.72 5.96
CA VAL A 287 15.10 7.08 7.28
C VAL A 287 14.04 5.99 7.32
N VAL A 288 14.34 4.86 7.93
CA VAL A 288 13.35 3.80 8.22
C VAL A 288 13.19 3.72 9.72
N SER A 289 12.08 4.26 10.23
CA SER A 289 11.77 4.34 11.66
C SER A 289 10.92 3.17 12.16
N LYS A 290 10.30 2.41 11.26
CA LYS A 290 9.53 1.21 11.60
C LYS A 290 9.65 0.15 10.51
N SER A 291 9.82 -1.10 10.93
CA SER A 291 9.75 -2.29 10.06
C SER A 291 9.20 -3.46 10.88
N ARG A 292 7.89 -3.74 10.72
CA ARG A 292 7.17 -4.69 11.56
C ARG A 292 7.66 -6.12 11.41
N LEU A 293 7.87 -6.57 10.16
CA LEU A 293 8.23 -7.97 9.89
C LEU A 293 9.72 -8.24 10.09
N MET A 294 10.59 -7.31 9.70
CA MET A 294 12.03 -7.51 9.77
C MET A 294 12.64 -6.97 11.08
N GLY A 295 11.98 -6.03 11.74
CA GLY A 295 12.47 -5.39 12.96
C GLY A 295 13.74 -4.55 12.77
N LYS A 296 14.21 -4.38 11.53
CA LYS A 296 15.42 -3.62 11.20
C LYS A 296 15.06 -2.16 10.92
N LEU A 297 15.79 -1.26 11.53
CA LEU A 297 15.63 0.19 11.40
C LEU A 297 16.92 0.81 10.84
N CYS A 298 16.78 1.99 10.24
CA CYS A 298 17.89 2.84 9.83
C CYS A 298 17.57 4.27 10.25
N LEU A 299 17.86 4.62 11.49
CA LEU A 299 17.53 5.92 12.08
C LEU A 299 18.48 7.03 11.63
N ASP A 300 19.74 6.70 11.37
CA ASP A 300 20.72 7.64 10.79
C ASP A 300 20.40 7.94 9.32
N GLY A 301 19.62 7.08 8.69
CA GLY A 301 19.14 7.22 7.32
C GLY A 301 20.21 6.99 6.25
N TYR A 302 19.74 6.74 5.04
CA TYR A 302 20.57 6.66 3.83
C TYR A 302 20.58 8.00 3.12
N VAL A 303 21.76 8.43 2.65
CA VAL A 303 21.87 9.59 1.76
C VAL A 303 21.45 9.18 0.35
N MET A 304 20.51 9.91 -0.20
CA MET A 304 19.94 9.67 -1.52
C MET A 304 20.23 10.86 -2.42
N ASP A 305 20.74 10.59 -3.61
CA ASP A 305 20.95 11.58 -4.67
C ASP A 305 19.72 11.71 -5.54
N TYR A 306 19.44 12.94 -6.01
CA TYR A 306 18.37 13.23 -6.94
C TYR A 306 18.92 13.64 -8.29
N ASP A 307 18.57 12.92 -9.34
CA ASP A 307 18.89 13.28 -10.72
C ASP A 307 17.77 14.17 -11.30
N GLU A 308 18.11 15.42 -11.58
CA GLU A 308 17.17 16.39 -12.13
C GLU A 308 16.67 16.04 -13.55
N ARG A 309 17.43 15.29 -14.32
CA ARG A 309 17.07 14.91 -15.70
C ARG A 309 15.93 13.90 -15.70
N SER A 310 16.13 12.78 -15.04
CA SER A 310 15.17 11.67 -14.99
C SER A 310 14.18 11.77 -13.85
N LYS A 311 14.33 12.72 -12.94
CA LYS A 311 13.53 12.79 -11.71
C LYS A 311 13.68 11.54 -10.82
N ARG A 312 14.77 10.78 -10.99
CA ARG A 312 15.04 9.58 -10.18
C ARG A 312 15.85 9.91 -8.94
N ILE A 313 15.72 9.01 -7.99
CA ILE A 313 16.43 9.02 -6.72
C ILE A 313 17.34 7.80 -6.69
N TYR A 314 18.58 7.98 -6.27
CA TYR A 314 19.59 6.94 -6.21
C TYR A 314 20.22 6.88 -4.83
N GLY A 315 20.39 5.69 -4.30
CA GLY A 315 21.21 5.41 -3.14
C GLY A 315 22.58 4.86 -3.53
N PHE A 316 23.44 4.67 -2.56
CA PHE A 316 24.73 4.04 -2.78
C PHE A 316 24.56 2.60 -3.31
N GLY A 317 25.17 2.33 -4.45
CA GLY A 317 25.11 1.02 -5.11
C GLY A 317 23.91 0.82 -6.05
N ASP A 318 23.11 1.84 -6.29
CA ASP A 318 22.09 1.83 -7.34
C ASP A 318 22.73 2.17 -8.69
N GLU A 319 22.23 1.57 -9.76
CA GLU A 319 22.62 1.89 -11.14
C GLU A 319 21.79 3.06 -11.65
N LEU A 320 22.48 4.02 -12.33
CA LEU A 320 21.86 5.18 -12.98
C LEU A 320 21.07 4.80 -14.24
#